data_54b88989d9217ebf606767efbd5580f5
#
_entry.id   54b88989d9217ebf606767efbd5580f5
#
_cell.length_a   1.000
_cell.length_b   1.000
_cell.length_c   1.000
_cell.angle_alpha   90.00
_cell.angle_beta   90.00
_cell.angle_gamma   90.00
#
_symmetry.space_group_name_H-M   'P 1'
#
loop_
_entity.id
_entity.type
_entity.pdbx_description
1 polymer ?
#
loop_
_entity_poly.entity_id
_entity_poly.type
_entity_poly.pdbx_seq_one_letter_code
_entity_poly.pdbx_strand_id
1 'polypeptide(L)' 'FLINFSENKLYSIIGKGDFIKEEGKLKNIQYYFSECFLDVFLIKKNNIYITDFIQIRSTELNSFIDKEKCLIEIASKLK' A
#
# COMPACT_ATOMS: atom_id res chain seq x y z
N PHE A 1 -9.04 -0.10 5.43
CA PHE A 1 -9.25 0.89 4.36
C PHE A 1 -8.48 0.48 3.11
N LEU A 2 -8.81 1.04 1.96
CA LEU A 2 -8.22 0.74 0.65
C LEU A 2 -8.56 -0.66 0.10
N ILE A 3 -9.23 -1.51 0.86
CA ILE A 3 -9.60 -2.87 0.43
C ILE A 3 -10.71 -2.79 -0.62
N ASN A 4 -10.67 -3.70 -1.59
CA ASN A 4 -11.62 -3.79 -2.70
C ASN A 4 -11.58 -2.60 -3.68
N PHE A 5 -10.57 -1.75 -3.59
CA PHE A 5 -10.39 -0.68 -4.56
C PHE A 5 -9.67 -1.23 -5.79
N SER A 6 -10.09 -0.78 -6.97
CA SER A 6 -9.32 -1.06 -8.19
C SER A 6 -7.98 -0.33 -8.13
N GLU A 7 -7.03 -0.80 -8.95
CA GLU A 7 -5.72 -0.17 -9.04
C GLU A 7 -5.84 1.32 -9.38
N ASN A 8 -6.71 1.68 -10.31
CA ASN A 8 -6.90 3.07 -10.69
C ASN A 8 -7.48 3.90 -9.54
N LYS A 9 -8.41 3.34 -8.80
CA LYS A 9 -8.96 4.00 -7.63
C LYS A 9 -7.90 4.22 -6.56
N LEU A 10 -7.07 3.21 -6.33
CA LEU A 10 -5.96 3.30 -5.39
C LEU A 10 -5.03 4.46 -5.76
N TYR A 11 -4.64 4.53 -7.03
CA TYR A 11 -3.76 5.60 -7.50
C TYR A 11 -4.39 6.97 -7.39
N SER A 12 -5.71 7.07 -7.55
CA SER A 12 -6.39 8.35 -7.42
C SER A 12 -6.42 8.85 -5.97
N ILE A 13 -6.35 7.92 -5.01
CA ILE A 13 -6.45 8.26 -3.59
C ILE A 13 -5.07 8.51 -2.97
N ILE A 14 -4.10 7.62 -3.23
CA ILE A 14 -2.80 7.67 -2.54
C ILE A 14 -1.63 7.93 -3.50
N GLY A 15 -1.90 7.95 -4.79
CA GLY A 15 -0.85 8.14 -5.79
C GLY A 15 -0.19 6.82 -6.19
N LYS A 16 0.80 6.93 -7.05
CA LYS A 16 1.59 5.77 -7.49
C LYS A 16 2.57 5.38 -6.41
N GLY A 17 2.84 4.07 -6.31
CA GLY A 17 3.78 3.58 -5.31
C GLY A 17 5.22 3.94 -5.62
N ASP A 18 6.06 3.81 -4.60
CA ASP A 18 7.50 3.99 -4.73
C ASP A 18 8.18 2.77 -5.32
N PHE A 19 7.58 1.60 -5.15
CA PHE A 19 8.07 0.35 -5.71
C PHE A 19 6.89 -0.55 -6.07
N ILE A 20 6.96 -1.18 -7.24
CA ILE A 20 5.90 -2.08 -7.70
C ILE A 20 6.54 -3.40 -8.13
N LYS A 21 6.01 -4.51 -7.62
CA LYS A 21 6.39 -5.84 -8.02
C LYS A 21 5.17 -6.56 -8.55
N GLU A 22 5.27 -7.14 -9.73
CA GLU A 22 4.16 -7.86 -10.35
C GLU A 22 4.61 -9.28 -10.64
N GLU A 23 3.77 -10.25 -10.25
CA GLU A 23 4.09 -11.67 -10.43
C GLU A 23 2.81 -12.45 -10.68
N GLY A 24 2.61 -12.87 -11.93
CA GLY A 24 1.39 -13.56 -12.33
C GLY A 24 0.16 -12.69 -12.12
N LYS A 25 -0.77 -13.16 -11.31
CA LYS A 25 -2.01 -12.44 -11.00
C LYS A 25 -1.89 -11.57 -9.74
N LEU A 26 -0.69 -11.51 -9.17
CA LEU A 26 -0.46 -10.76 -7.95
C LEU A 26 0.36 -9.52 -8.24
N LYS A 27 0.03 -8.43 -7.56
CA LYS A 27 0.79 -7.19 -7.64
C LYS A 27 0.98 -6.66 -6.24
N ASN A 28 2.20 -6.26 -5.91
CA ASN A 28 2.50 -5.60 -4.65
C ASN A 28 2.98 -4.18 -4.94
N ILE A 29 2.32 -3.21 -4.36
CA ILE A 29 2.69 -1.81 -4.47
C ILE A 29 3.14 -1.35 -3.10
N GLN A 30 4.37 -0.82 -3.02
CA GLN A 30 4.94 -0.34 -1.76
C GLN A 30 5.01 1.18 -1.76
N TYR A 31 4.61 1.75 -0.64
CA TYR A 31 4.70 3.18 -0.38
C TYR A 31 5.64 3.39 0.80
N TYR A 32 6.65 4.25 0.63
CA TYR A 32 7.66 4.49 1.66
C TYR A 32 7.33 5.77 2.42
N PHE A 33 7.34 5.66 3.73
CA PHE A 33 7.15 6.78 4.64
C PHE A 33 8.37 6.88 5.55
N SER A 34 8.49 7.97 6.30
CA SER A 34 9.68 8.18 7.12
C SER A 34 9.85 7.11 8.20
N GLU A 35 8.76 6.58 8.75
CA GLU A 35 8.83 5.61 9.84
C GLU A 35 8.24 4.24 9.51
N CYS A 36 7.66 4.09 8.32
CA CYS A 36 7.03 2.82 7.96
C CYS A 36 6.92 2.63 6.46
N PHE A 37 6.62 1.40 6.07
CA PHE A 37 6.25 1.03 4.70
C PHE A 37 4.79 0.61 4.71
N LEU A 38 4.07 1.00 3.67
CA LEU A 38 2.74 0.48 3.41
C LEU A 38 2.84 -0.46 2.20
N ASP A 39 2.50 -1.72 2.39
CA ASP A 39 2.44 -2.69 1.31
C ASP A 39 0.99 -2.92 0.95
N VAL A 40 0.66 -2.71 -0.32
CA VAL A 40 -0.68 -2.99 -0.83
C VAL A 40 -0.57 -4.16 -1.78
N PHE A 41 -1.35 -5.21 -1.51
CA PHE A 41 -1.36 -6.42 -2.31
C PHE A 41 -2.65 -6.48 -3.12
N LEU A 42 -2.51 -6.61 -4.43
CA LEU A 42 -3.64 -6.65 -5.35
C LEU A 42 -3.71 -8.00 -6.04
N ILE A 43 -4.93 -8.44 -6.33
CA ILE A 43 -5.19 -9.66 -7.08
C ILE A 43 -5.90 -9.29 -8.36
N LYS A 44 -5.48 -9.89 -9.46
CA LYS A 44 -6.11 -9.67 -10.77
C LYS A 44 -7.38 -10.48 -10.88
N LYS A 45 -8.49 -9.78 -11.10
CA LYS A 45 -9.80 -10.39 -11.34
C LYS A 45 -10.41 -9.73 -12.57
N ASN A 46 -10.79 -10.55 -13.56
CA ASN A 46 -11.39 -10.05 -14.80
C ASN A 46 -10.56 -8.93 -15.45
N ASN A 47 -9.24 -9.16 -15.51
CA ASN A 47 -8.26 -8.22 -16.09
C ASN A 47 -8.12 -6.90 -15.33
N ILE A 48 -8.62 -6.83 -14.09
CA ILE A 48 -8.49 -5.66 -13.25
C ILE A 48 -7.82 -6.06 -11.93
N TYR A 49 -6.80 -5.31 -11.51
CA TYR A 49 -6.19 -5.53 -10.20
C TYR A 49 -7.06 -4.87 -9.13
N ILE A 50 -7.39 -5.64 -8.10
CA ILE A 50 -8.21 -5.20 -6.98
C ILE A 50 -7.43 -5.37 -5.69
N THR A 51 -7.44 -4.37 -4.83
CA THR A 51 -6.78 -4.42 -3.54
C THR A 51 -7.40 -5.51 -2.67
N ASP A 52 -6.56 -6.46 -2.23
CA ASP A 52 -7.00 -7.61 -1.45
C ASP A 52 -6.52 -7.54 0.01
N PHE A 53 -5.32 -7.01 0.22
CA PHE A 53 -4.69 -7.03 1.53
C PHE A 53 -3.72 -5.88 1.65
N ILE A 54 -3.61 -5.30 2.85
CA ILE A 54 -2.60 -4.29 3.13
C ILE A 54 -1.80 -4.68 4.37
N GLN A 55 -0.56 -4.24 4.42
CA GLN A 55 0.33 -4.51 5.54
C GLN A 55 1.18 -3.28 5.82
N ILE A 56 1.38 -2.98 7.09
CA ILE A 56 2.24 -1.88 7.52
C ILE A 56 3.47 -2.50 8.19
N ARG A 57 4.67 -2.06 7.77
CA ARG A 57 5.93 -2.57 8.30
C ARG A 57 6.79 -1.43 8.80
N SER A 58 7.59 -1.70 9.85
CA SER A 58 8.59 -0.74 10.33
C SER A 58 9.71 -0.58 9.30
N THR A 59 10.26 0.63 9.21
CA THR A 59 11.44 0.89 8.39
C THR A 59 12.72 0.37 9.05
N GLU A 60 12.68 0.10 10.34
CA GLU A 60 13.82 -0.40 11.09
C GLU A 60 13.60 -1.83 11.56
N LEU A 61 14.64 -2.66 11.42
CA LEU A 61 14.60 -4.02 11.89
C LEU A 61 14.54 -4.03 13.42
N ASN A 62 13.66 -4.85 13.98
CA ASN A 62 13.50 -5.03 15.43
C ASN A 62 12.97 -3.80 16.17
N SER A 63 12.46 -2.78 15.48
CA SER A 63 11.84 -1.66 16.18
C SER A 63 10.33 -1.77 16.18
N PHE A 64 9.72 -1.15 17.20
CA PHE A 64 8.27 -1.05 17.24
C PHE A 64 7.79 -0.06 16.19
N ILE A 65 6.71 -0.44 15.52
CA ILE A 65 6.01 0.49 14.65
C ILE A 65 5.11 1.36 15.51
N ASP A 66 5.27 2.67 15.43
CA ASP A 66 4.25 3.57 15.93
C ASP A 66 3.17 3.65 14.86
N LYS A 67 2.17 2.78 14.97
CA LYS A 67 1.11 2.70 13.98
C LYS A 67 0.35 4.01 13.83
N GLU A 68 0.22 4.74 14.91
CA GLU A 68 -0.49 6.01 14.89
C GLU A 68 0.25 7.04 14.04
N LYS A 69 1.56 7.18 14.23
CA LYS A 69 2.37 8.07 13.40
C LYS A 69 2.37 7.64 11.94
N CYS A 70 2.47 6.33 11.70
CA CYS A 70 2.43 5.80 10.35
C CYS A 70 1.10 6.12 9.66
N LEU A 71 -0.01 5.92 10.37
CA LEU A 71 -1.33 6.22 9.82
C LEU A 71 -1.51 7.70 9.53
N ILE A 72 -0.94 8.58 10.36
CA ILE A 72 -0.98 10.01 10.13
C ILE A 72 -0.23 10.37 8.84
N GLU A 73 0.96 9.78 8.64
CA GLU A 73 1.72 10.00 7.41
C GLU A 73 0.96 9.49 6.17
N ILE A 74 0.35 8.31 6.28
CA ILE A 74 -0.45 7.76 5.19
C ILE A 74 -1.61 8.69 4.88
N ALA A 75 -2.32 9.14 5.90
CA ALA A 75 -3.46 10.03 5.74
C ALA A 75 -3.07 11.34 5.06
N SER A 76 -1.86 11.84 5.32
CA SER A 76 -1.38 13.07 4.70
C SER A 76 -1.16 12.94 3.20
N LYS A 77 -0.99 11.71 2.69
CA LYS A 77 -0.82 11.46 1.26
C LYS A 77 -2.14 11.18 0.55
N LEU A 78 -3.20 10.94 1.28
CA LEU A 78 -4.51 10.70 0.67
C LEU A 78 -5.05 11.98 0.06
N LYS A 79 -5.66 11.84 -1.09
CA LYS A 79 -6.24 12.98 -1.82
C LYS A 79 -7.74 13.03 -1.67
#